data_81f3b01bee67e83ea75e5ac4cc8f4d5f
#
_entry.id   81f3b01bee67e83ea75e5ac4cc8f4d5f
#
_cell.length_a   1.000
_cell.length_b   1.000
_cell.length_c   1.000
_cell.angle_alpha   90.00
_cell.angle_beta   90.00
_cell.angle_gamma   90.00
#
_symmetry.space_group_name_H-M   'P 1'
#
loop_
_entity.id
_entity.type
_entity.pdbx_description
1 polymer ?
#
loop_
_entity_poly.entity_id
_entity_poly.type
_entity_poly.pdbx_seq_one_letter_code
_entity_poly.pdbx_strand_id
1 'polypeptide(L)'
;MAEQFNAHGYDFYALDLRKYGRSKLPHQIFYNVLDLNEYDAEITQALEIIGQEKHTQVLLAGHSTGGLTATLYATHHPDHPLIKALWANSPFYDFNLSLVEKKFGIPMLSRVGKYLPKVKFPSKLNKWYTTSLHKQLKGEWDFNLDWKPTSAPTVQLSFLHAIHTAQKEIHHGVKLNVPALIMHSHQTKNPRKWGPDATQSDVILDVKDIAKFGKKIKGDVSVVSIHNGLHDLVLSAQPVRNQVYQQLFQWLDQKIT
;
A
#
# COMPACT_ATOMS: atom_id res chain seq x y z
N MET A 1 -7.19 13.46 2.59
CA MET A 1 -7.77 12.50 1.62
C MET A 1 -9.29 12.51 1.69
N ALA A 2 -9.92 12.29 2.83
CA ALA A 2 -11.38 12.31 2.97
C ALA A 2 -12.03 13.57 2.36
N GLU A 3 -11.55 14.77 2.68
CA GLU A 3 -12.06 16.02 2.11
C GLU A 3 -12.08 16.04 0.58
N GLN A 4 -11.06 15.47 -0.06
CA GLN A 4 -10.98 15.42 -1.53
C GLN A 4 -12.03 14.47 -2.10
N PHE A 5 -12.23 13.31 -1.49
CA PHE A 5 -13.28 12.37 -1.92
C PHE A 5 -14.67 12.93 -1.68
N ASN A 6 -14.92 13.51 -0.49
CA ASN A 6 -16.22 14.12 -0.19
C ASN A 6 -16.56 15.26 -1.14
N ALA A 7 -15.57 16.09 -1.53
CA ALA A 7 -15.76 17.15 -2.51
C ALA A 7 -16.14 16.63 -3.91
N HIS A 8 -15.88 15.37 -4.22
CA HIS A 8 -16.26 14.68 -5.46
C HIS A 8 -17.48 13.77 -5.29
N GLY A 9 -18.22 13.89 -4.18
CA GLY A 9 -19.47 13.15 -3.96
C GLY A 9 -19.28 11.71 -3.45
N TYR A 10 -18.11 11.35 -2.96
CA TYR A 10 -17.84 10.05 -2.36
C TYR A 10 -17.90 10.12 -0.83
N ASP A 11 -18.49 9.14 -0.19
CA ASP A 11 -18.29 8.89 1.23
C ASP A 11 -16.96 8.19 1.47
N PHE A 12 -16.26 8.56 2.54
CA PHE A 12 -14.91 8.08 2.81
C PHE A 12 -14.85 7.20 4.06
N TYR A 13 -14.44 5.95 3.87
CA TYR A 13 -14.22 4.98 4.93
C TYR A 13 -12.73 4.70 5.10
N ALA A 14 -12.24 4.72 6.35
CA ALA A 14 -10.86 4.41 6.68
C ALA A 14 -10.80 3.19 7.60
N LEU A 15 -10.29 2.08 7.08
CA LEU A 15 -10.13 0.83 7.82
C LEU A 15 -8.70 0.69 8.35
N ASP A 16 -8.55 0.58 9.66
CA ASP A 16 -7.33 0.11 10.29
C ASP A 16 -7.39 -1.41 10.45
N LEU A 17 -6.61 -2.12 9.65
CA LEU A 17 -6.48 -3.58 9.75
C LEU A 17 -5.93 -3.98 11.12
N ARG A 18 -6.18 -5.24 11.56
CA ARG A 18 -5.62 -5.74 12.83
C ARG A 18 -4.14 -5.47 12.95
N LYS A 19 -3.68 -5.09 14.14
CA LYS A 19 -2.27 -4.79 14.48
C LYS A 19 -1.70 -3.56 13.75
N TYR A 20 -2.57 -2.71 13.20
CA TYR A 20 -2.23 -1.37 12.68
C TYR A 20 -2.98 -0.28 13.45
N GLY A 21 -2.41 0.92 13.51
CA GLY A 21 -3.06 2.14 13.95
C GLY A 21 -3.91 1.96 15.21
N ARG A 22 -5.18 2.35 15.12
CA ARG A 22 -6.17 2.27 16.21
C ARG A 22 -6.57 0.83 16.55
N SER A 23 -6.45 -0.10 15.61
CA SER A 23 -6.82 -1.51 15.79
C SER A 23 -5.74 -2.34 16.49
N LYS A 24 -4.57 -1.76 16.78
CA LYS A 24 -3.50 -2.45 17.47
C LYS A 24 -3.74 -2.48 18.98
N LEU A 25 -3.89 -3.67 19.54
CA LEU A 25 -4.00 -3.86 20.99
C LEU A 25 -2.61 -3.73 21.67
N PRO A 26 -2.57 -3.34 22.98
CA PRO A 26 -1.32 -3.11 23.71
C PRO A 26 -0.33 -4.28 23.70
N HIS A 27 -0.84 -5.51 23.77
CA HIS A 27 -0.02 -6.75 23.78
C HIS A 27 0.40 -7.21 22.39
N GLN A 28 -0.13 -6.62 21.33
CA GLN A 28 0.17 -7.03 19.96
C GLN A 28 1.44 -6.34 19.43
N ILE A 29 2.07 -6.98 18.49
CA ILE A 29 3.22 -6.47 17.75
C ILE A 29 2.71 -5.95 16.40
N PHE A 30 3.17 -4.78 15.98
CA PHE A 30 2.84 -4.21 14.67
C PHE A 30 3.06 -5.23 13.56
N TYR A 31 2.11 -5.28 12.63
CA TYR A 31 2.16 -6.05 11.37
C TYR A 31 2.30 -7.57 11.51
N ASN A 32 2.28 -8.12 12.72
CA ASN A 32 2.56 -9.53 12.95
C ASN A 32 1.42 -10.44 12.50
N VAL A 33 1.43 -10.81 11.22
CA VAL A 33 0.56 -11.82 10.59
C VAL A 33 1.42 -12.83 9.85
N LEU A 34 0.90 -14.05 9.64
CA LEU A 34 1.56 -15.10 8.86
C LEU A 34 1.05 -15.17 7.42
N ASP A 35 -0.13 -14.63 7.17
CA ASP A 35 -0.77 -14.58 5.87
C ASP A 35 -1.51 -13.25 5.73
N LEU A 36 -1.40 -12.56 4.57
CA LEU A 36 -2.15 -11.33 4.33
C LEU A 36 -3.66 -11.60 4.20
N ASN A 37 -4.06 -12.81 3.85
CA ASN A 37 -5.48 -13.20 3.81
C ASN A 37 -6.15 -13.16 5.20
N GLU A 38 -5.36 -13.08 6.30
CA GLU A 38 -5.92 -12.79 7.62
C GLU A 38 -6.70 -11.46 7.66
N TYR A 39 -6.40 -10.52 6.75
CA TYR A 39 -7.08 -9.22 6.66
C TYR A 39 -8.40 -9.26 5.88
N ASP A 40 -8.70 -10.36 5.18
CA ASP A 40 -9.92 -10.48 4.39
C ASP A 40 -11.17 -10.36 5.27
N ALA A 41 -11.11 -10.87 6.49
CA ALA A 41 -12.21 -10.78 7.44
C ALA A 41 -12.61 -9.33 7.76
N GLU A 42 -11.61 -8.44 8.00
CA GLU A 42 -11.90 -7.05 8.30
C GLU A 42 -12.36 -6.27 7.05
N ILE A 43 -11.79 -6.58 5.89
CA ILE A 43 -12.21 -5.94 4.63
C ILE A 43 -13.64 -6.35 4.31
N THR A 44 -13.97 -7.65 4.41
CA THR A 44 -15.34 -8.16 4.21
C THR A 44 -16.32 -7.50 5.17
N GLN A 45 -15.99 -7.44 6.47
CA GLN A 45 -16.85 -6.81 7.47
C GLN A 45 -17.07 -5.32 7.19
N ALA A 46 -16.03 -4.60 6.76
CA ALA A 46 -16.16 -3.20 6.37
C ALA A 46 -17.07 -3.02 5.15
N LEU A 47 -16.95 -3.88 4.14
CA LEU A 47 -17.81 -3.85 2.96
C LEU A 47 -19.26 -4.21 3.30
N GLU A 48 -19.50 -5.13 4.23
CA GLU A 48 -20.84 -5.45 4.73
C GLU A 48 -21.49 -4.23 5.41
N ILE A 49 -20.76 -3.52 6.28
CA ILE A 49 -21.23 -2.29 6.94
C ILE A 49 -21.58 -1.23 5.87
N ILE A 50 -20.70 -0.99 4.90
CA ILE A 50 -20.92 -0.05 3.81
C ILE A 50 -22.19 -0.43 3.01
N GLY A 51 -22.40 -1.73 2.75
CA GLY A 51 -23.62 -2.21 2.08
C GLY A 51 -24.89 -2.02 2.92
N GLN A 52 -24.81 -2.20 4.24
CA GLN A 52 -25.93 -1.93 5.17
C GLN A 52 -26.30 -0.45 5.20
N GLU A 53 -25.35 0.45 4.99
CA GLU A 53 -25.55 1.90 4.81
C GLU A 53 -26.07 2.27 3.42
N LYS A 54 -26.45 1.26 2.61
CA LYS A 54 -27.05 1.38 1.27
C LYS A 54 -26.14 1.91 0.17
N HIS A 55 -24.82 1.87 0.37
CA HIS A 55 -23.90 2.11 -0.72
C HIS A 55 -23.88 0.91 -1.68
N THR A 56 -23.85 1.19 -2.97
CA THR A 56 -23.90 0.18 -4.04
C THR A 56 -22.59 0.06 -4.81
N GLN A 57 -21.68 1.01 -4.61
CA GLN A 57 -20.40 1.08 -5.32
C GLN A 57 -19.29 1.46 -4.35
N VAL A 58 -18.18 0.74 -4.41
CA VAL A 58 -16.98 0.98 -3.60
C VAL A 58 -15.75 1.03 -4.49
N LEU A 59 -14.97 2.10 -4.37
CA LEU A 59 -13.58 2.14 -4.76
C LEU A 59 -12.76 1.52 -3.63
N LEU A 60 -12.25 0.31 -3.82
CA LEU A 60 -11.31 -0.28 -2.86
C LEU A 60 -9.94 0.36 -3.06
N ALA A 61 -9.38 0.94 -2.02
CA ALA A 61 -8.10 1.64 -2.10
C ALA A 61 -7.10 1.15 -1.06
N GLY A 62 -5.81 1.18 -1.41
CA GLY A 62 -4.76 0.83 -0.47
C GLY A 62 -3.40 1.43 -0.85
N HIS A 63 -2.59 1.73 0.18
CA HIS A 63 -1.23 2.23 0.02
C HIS A 63 -0.21 1.17 0.45
N SER A 64 0.86 1.01 -0.32
CA SER A 64 2.00 0.14 0.02
C SER A 64 1.56 -1.31 0.29
N THR A 65 1.75 -1.83 1.51
CA THR A 65 1.22 -3.14 1.94
C THR A 65 -0.30 -3.20 1.79
N GLY A 66 -1.03 -2.11 2.11
CA GLY A 66 -2.47 -2.01 1.88
C GLY A 66 -2.85 -2.10 0.41
N GLY A 67 -2.02 -1.57 -0.50
CA GLY A 67 -2.20 -1.71 -1.95
C GLY A 67 -2.02 -3.15 -2.43
N LEU A 68 -1.05 -3.88 -1.88
CA LEU A 68 -0.88 -5.32 -2.12
C LEU A 68 -2.08 -6.10 -1.59
N THR A 69 -2.50 -5.84 -0.35
CA THR A 69 -3.65 -6.50 0.29
C THR A 69 -4.95 -6.25 -0.49
N ALA A 70 -5.23 -4.99 -0.85
CA ALA A 70 -6.44 -4.64 -1.61
C ALA A 70 -6.45 -5.30 -3.01
N THR A 71 -5.29 -5.39 -3.66
CA THR A 71 -5.17 -6.07 -4.97
C THR A 71 -5.48 -7.56 -4.83
N LEU A 72 -4.95 -8.23 -3.82
CA LEU A 72 -5.22 -9.66 -3.58
C LEU A 72 -6.66 -9.89 -3.15
N TYR A 73 -7.20 -9.04 -2.27
CA TYR A 73 -8.61 -9.13 -1.91
C TYR A 73 -9.53 -9.06 -3.13
N ALA A 74 -9.33 -8.07 -4.00
CA ALA A 74 -10.10 -7.95 -5.25
C ALA A 74 -9.88 -9.14 -6.22
N THR A 75 -8.70 -9.78 -6.18
CA THR A 75 -8.40 -10.98 -6.94
C THR A 75 -9.15 -12.21 -6.42
N HIS A 76 -9.19 -12.37 -5.10
CA HIS A 76 -9.83 -13.51 -4.43
C HIS A 76 -11.35 -13.37 -4.37
N HIS A 77 -11.87 -12.14 -4.51
CA HIS A 77 -13.30 -11.83 -4.51
C HIS A 77 -13.72 -11.15 -5.83
N PRO A 78 -13.53 -11.82 -7.01
CA PRO A 78 -13.66 -11.19 -8.33
C PRO A 78 -15.07 -10.70 -8.66
N ASP A 79 -16.09 -11.28 -8.02
CA ASP A 79 -17.51 -10.97 -8.26
C ASP A 79 -18.15 -10.26 -7.06
N HIS A 80 -17.34 -9.60 -6.21
CA HIS A 80 -17.87 -8.89 -5.05
C HIS A 80 -18.83 -7.77 -5.48
N PRO A 81 -20.11 -7.76 -5.02
CA PRO A 81 -21.15 -6.90 -5.60
C PRO A 81 -20.89 -5.40 -5.45
N LEU A 82 -20.21 -5.00 -4.38
CA LEU A 82 -19.93 -3.59 -4.10
C LEU A 82 -18.66 -3.07 -4.75
N ILE A 83 -17.62 -3.88 -4.93
CA ILE A 83 -16.34 -3.40 -5.46
C ILE A 83 -16.48 -3.11 -6.96
N LYS A 84 -16.35 -1.84 -7.35
CA LYS A 84 -16.45 -1.41 -8.75
C LYS A 84 -15.12 -0.96 -9.34
N ALA A 85 -14.15 -0.61 -8.49
CA ALA A 85 -12.80 -0.27 -8.92
C ALA A 85 -11.79 -0.52 -7.80
N LEU A 86 -10.52 -0.62 -8.19
CA LEU A 86 -9.36 -0.70 -7.29
C LEU A 86 -8.42 0.49 -7.53
N TRP A 87 -7.95 1.13 -6.46
CA TRP A 87 -6.84 2.07 -6.51
C TRP A 87 -5.69 1.62 -5.61
N ALA A 88 -4.55 1.28 -6.21
CA ALA A 88 -3.33 0.90 -5.51
C ALA A 88 -2.29 2.03 -5.58
N ASN A 89 -2.07 2.71 -4.46
CA ASN A 89 -1.10 3.79 -4.30
C ASN A 89 0.24 3.18 -3.85
N SER A 90 1.23 3.20 -4.74
CA SER A 90 2.59 2.65 -4.52
C SER A 90 2.56 1.24 -3.87
N PRO A 91 1.85 0.27 -4.47
CA PRO A 91 1.65 -1.05 -3.86
C PRO A 91 2.97 -1.81 -3.68
N PHE A 92 3.07 -2.57 -2.59
CA PHE A 92 4.27 -3.35 -2.23
C PHE A 92 4.35 -4.66 -3.02
N TYR A 93 4.47 -4.56 -4.35
CA TYR A 93 4.50 -5.72 -5.24
C TYR A 93 5.84 -6.46 -5.27
N ASP A 94 6.94 -5.81 -4.85
CA ASP A 94 8.23 -6.49 -4.67
C ASP A 94 9.12 -5.73 -3.67
N PHE A 95 10.09 -6.44 -3.08
CA PHE A 95 11.08 -5.84 -2.20
C PHE A 95 12.08 -4.97 -2.97
N ASN A 96 12.41 -3.80 -2.44
CA ASN A 96 13.48 -2.95 -2.99
C ASN A 96 14.85 -3.45 -2.50
N LEU A 97 15.31 -4.54 -3.07
CA LEU A 97 16.54 -5.27 -2.72
C LEU A 97 17.28 -5.69 -4.00
N SER A 98 18.54 -6.10 -3.84
CA SER A 98 19.31 -6.66 -4.95
C SER A 98 18.67 -7.95 -5.51
N LEU A 99 18.96 -8.29 -6.75
CA LEU A 99 18.44 -9.51 -7.39
C LEU A 99 18.82 -10.78 -6.61
N VAL A 100 20.01 -10.82 -6.01
CA VAL A 100 20.46 -11.95 -5.20
C VAL A 100 19.63 -12.07 -3.93
N GLU A 101 19.41 -10.95 -3.22
CA GLU A 101 18.57 -10.94 -2.01
C GLU A 101 17.12 -11.35 -2.34
N LYS A 102 16.54 -10.85 -3.43
CA LYS A 102 15.19 -11.24 -3.89
C LYS A 102 15.10 -12.72 -4.24
N LYS A 103 16.08 -13.26 -4.96
CA LYS A 103 16.04 -14.63 -5.48
C LYS A 103 16.36 -15.69 -4.43
N PHE A 104 17.24 -15.40 -3.48
CA PHE A 104 17.72 -16.35 -2.48
C PHE A 104 17.45 -15.93 -1.04
N GLY A 105 17.76 -14.68 -0.68
CA GLY A 105 17.66 -14.20 0.70
C GLY A 105 16.22 -14.16 1.21
N ILE A 106 15.32 -13.51 0.49
CA ILE A 106 13.90 -13.40 0.88
C ILE A 106 13.21 -14.77 0.93
N PRO A 107 13.33 -15.67 -0.07
CA PRO A 107 12.73 -17.00 0.01
C PRO A 107 13.24 -17.83 1.20
N MET A 108 14.53 -17.76 1.50
CA MET A 108 15.11 -18.44 2.66
C MET A 108 14.55 -17.89 3.97
N LEU A 109 14.58 -16.57 4.17
CA LEU A 109 14.04 -15.91 5.36
C LEU A 109 12.53 -16.11 5.51
N SER A 110 11.80 -16.11 4.41
CA SER A 110 10.36 -16.39 4.37
C SER A 110 10.07 -17.82 4.85
N ARG A 111 10.86 -18.81 4.41
CA ARG A 111 10.73 -20.19 4.88
C ARG A 111 11.00 -20.29 6.39
N VAL A 112 12.06 -19.63 6.87
CA VAL A 112 12.34 -19.55 8.32
C VAL A 112 11.18 -18.89 9.06
N GLY A 113 10.62 -17.81 8.53
CA GLY A 113 9.50 -17.08 9.12
C GLY A 113 8.22 -17.91 9.30
N LYS A 114 8.00 -18.88 8.42
CA LYS A 114 6.89 -19.84 8.54
C LYS A 114 7.00 -20.69 9.84
N TYR A 115 8.21 -21.10 10.23
CA TYR A 115 8.43 -21.97 11.36
C TYR A 115 8.87 -21.22 12.62
N LEU A 116 9.53 -20.07 12.47
CA LEU A 116 10.02 -19.21 13.55
C LEU A 116 9.43 -17.79 13.42
N PRO A 117 8.10 -17.64 13.54
CA PRO A 117 7.39 -16.40 13.21
C PRO A 117 7.80 -15.20 14.07
N LYS A 118 8.26 -15.43 15.30
CA LYS A 118 8.60 -14.36 16.27
C LYS A 118 10.03 -13.85 16.14
N VAL A 119 10.85 -14.42 15.26
CA VAL A 119 12.22 -13.94 15.02
C VAL A 119 12.15 -12.55 14.42
N LYS A 120 12.90 -11.63 15.04
CA LYS A 120 12.95 -10.23 14.63
C LYS A 120 13.92 -10.04 13.47
N PHE A 121 13.49 -9.24 12.50
CA PHE A 121 14.30 -8.86 11.36
C PHE A 121 14.43 -7.33 11.32
N PRO A 122 15.64 -6.79 11.12
CA PRO A 122 15.84 -5.35 11.06
C PRO A 122 15.15 -4.77 9.82
N SER A 123 14.29 -3.77 10.01
CA SER A 123 13.74 -3.00 8.91
C SER A 123 14.84 -2.15 8.27
N LYS A 124 14.98 -2.24 6.95
CA LYS A 124 15.88 -1.39 6.16
C LYS A 124 15.18 -0.14 5.59
N LEU A 125 14.04 0.28 6.17
CA LEU A 125 13.33 1.45 5.68
C LEU A 125 14.19 2.71 5.78
N ASN A 126 14.22 3.49 4.71
CA ASN A 126 14.96 4.74 4.67
C ASN A 126 14.33 5.75 5.65
N LYS A 127 15.14 6.24 6.60
CA LYS A 127 14.69 7.19 7.64
C LYS A 127 14.07 8.47 7.08
N TRP A 128 14.46 8.85 5.88
CA TRP A 128 13.97 10.09 5.26
C TRP A 128 12.48 10.02 4.88
N TYR A 129 11.92 8.82 4.71
CA TYR A 129 10.48 8.69 4.48
C TYR A 129 9.69 9.31 5.63
N THR A 130 9.86 8.83 6.86
CA THR A 130 9.13 9.37 8.02
C THR A 130 9.51 10.81 8.31
N THR A 131 10.80 11.16 8.11
CA THR A 131 11.29 12.55 8.29
C THR A 131 10.58 13.51 7.33
N SER A 132 10.27 13.11 6.10
CA SER A 132 9.60 13.94 5.11
C SER A 132 8.11 14.12 5.36
N LEU A 133 7.52 13.35 6.26
CA LEU A 133 6.08 13.36 6.49
C LEU A 133 5.67 14.19 7.71
N HIS A 134 6.27 13.93 8.89
CA HIS A 134 5.76 14.48 10.14
C HIS A 134 6.25 15.91 10.41
N LYS A 135 5.31 16.79 10.84
CA LYS A 135 5.57 18.21 11.10
C LYS A 135 6.60 18.49 12.21
N GLN A 136 6.75 17.59 13.17
CA GLN A 136 7.81 17.69 14.18
C GLN A 136 9.22 17.43 13.63
N LEU A 137 9.33 16.94 12.40
CA LEU A 137 10.59 16.69 11.68
C LEU A 137 10.74 17.69 10.53
N LYS A 138 10.56 17.24 9.28
CA LYS A 138 10.73 18.08 8.08
C LYS A 138 9.52 17.99 7.14
N GLY A 139 8.44 17.39 7.57
CA GLY A 139 7.19 17.25 6.83
C GLY A 139 6.13 18.26 7.26
N GLU A 140 4.96 18.14 6.67
CA GLU A 140 3.81 19.03 6.91
C GLU A 140 2.63 18.34 7.63
N TRP A 141 2.70 16.99 7.80
CA TRP A 141 1.59 16.22 8.31
C TRP A 141 1.63 16.04 9.83
N ASP A 142 0.46 16.16 10.45
CA ASP A 142 0.26 15.89 11.87
C ASP A 142 -0.52 14.59 12.04
N PHE A 143 0.15 13.56 12.53
CA PHE A 143 -0.46 12.27 12.80
C PHE A 143 0.06 11.67 14.12
N ASN A 144 -0.68 10.75 14.70
CA ASN A 144 -0.32 10.11 15.96
C ASN A 144 0.91 9.19 15.76
N LEU A 145 2.00 9.52 16.47
CA LEU A 145 3.26 8.78 16.39
C LEU A 145 3.22 7.41 17.07
N ASP A 146 2.24 7.15 17.95
CA ASP A 146 2.03 5.81 18.50
C ASP A 146 1.42 4.87 17.45
N TRP A 147 0.67 5.41 16.50
CA TRP A 147 0.08 4.64 15.40
C TRP A 147 1.05 4.47 14.23
N LYS A 148 1.85 5.48 13.95
CA LYS A 148 2.88 5.47 12.91
C LYS A 148 4.19 6.05 13.47
N PRO A 149 5.02 5.22 14.12
CA PRO A 149 6.29 5.67 14.70
C PRO A 149 7.25 6.28 13.67
N THR A 150 8.06 7.23 14.10
CA THR A 150 9.09 7.85 13.24
C THR A 150 10.23 6.89 12.91
N SER A 151 10.53 5.95 13.80
CA SER A 151 11.45 4.85 13.54
C SER A 151 10.67 3.63 13.03
N ALA A 152 11.18 3.02 11.97
CA ALA A 152 10.58 1.77 11.49
C ALA A 152 10.57 0.73 12.61
N PRO A 153 9.40 0.17 12.99
CA PRO A 153 9.34 -0.87 13.99
C PRO A 153 10.10 -2.10 13.50
N THR A 154 10.61 -2.88 14.46
CA THR A 154 11.22 -4.17 14.13
C THR A 154 10.18 -5.08 13.48
N VAL A 155 10.47 -5.57 12.29
CA VAL A 155 9.63 -6.51 11.56
C VAL A 155 9.91 -7.94 12.01
N GLN A 156 8.88 -8.76 12.14
CA GLN A 156 9.03 -10.19 12.40
C GLN A 156 9.10 -10.98 11.10
N LEU A 157 9.76 -12.13 11.14
CA LEU A 157 9.86 -13.01 9.96
C LEU A 157 8.50 -13.57 9.52
N SER A 158 7.50 -13.65 10.42
CA SER A 158 6.10 -13.93 10.06
C SER A 158 5.58 -12.96 9.02
N PHE A 159 5.75 -11.66 9.26
CA PHE A 159 5.29 -10.64 8.31
C PHE A 159 6.06 -10.66 6.99
N LEU A 160 7.39 -10.89 7.05
CA LEU A 160 8.17 -11.09 5.83
C LEU A 160 7.67 -12.30 5.04
N HIS A 161 7.30 -13.39 5.72
CA HIS A 161 6.70 -14.58 5.09
C HIS A 161 5.36 -14.23 4.43
N ALA A 162 4.47 -13.54 5.14
CA ALA A 162 3.17 -13.12 4.63
C ALA A 162 3.31 -12.24 3.36
N ILE A 163 4.17 -11.22 3.42
CA ILE A 163 4.45 -10.34 2.27
C ILE A 163 5.03 -11.13 1.09
N HIS A 164 6.06 -11.96 1.32
CA HIS A 164 6.67 -12.73 0.23
C HIS A 164 5.68 -13.70 -0.43
N THR A 165 4.82 -14.35 0.36
CA THR A 165 3.79 -15.25 -0.17
C THR A 165 2.80 -14.48 -1.04
N ALA A 166 2.29 -13.35 -0.56
CA ALA A 166 1.40 -12.46 -1.28
C ALA A 166 2.01 -11.92 -2.59
N GLN A 167 3.27 -11.47 -2.52
CA GLN A 167 3.99 -11.00 -3.71
C GLN A 167 4.17 -12.08 -4.77
N LYS A 168 4.37 -13.34 -4.37
CA LYS A 168 4.45 -14.45 -5.32
C LYS A 168 3.19 -14.61 -6.16
N GLU A 169 2.01 -14.39 -5.60
CA GLU A 169 0.76 -14.42 -6.35
C GLU A 169 0.76 -13.34 -7.44
N ILE A 170 1.10 -12.09 -7.06
CA ILE A 170 1.23 -10.99 -8.04
C ILE A 170 2.27 -11.31 -9.10
N HIS A 171 3.43 -11.89 -8.73
CA HIS A 171 4.50 -12.24 -9.66
C HIS A 171 4.11 -13.33 -10.67
N HIS A 172 3.25 -14.26 -10.29
CA HIS A 172 2.70 -15.28 -11.19
C HIS A 172 1.63 -14.72 -12.14
N GLY A 173 1.10 -13.54 -11.83
CA GLY A 173 0.06 -12.87 -12.60
C GLY A 173 -1.34 -13.23 -12.12
N VAL A 174 -1.99 -12.24 -11.53
CA VAL A 174 -3.39 -12.32 -11.08
C VAL A 174 -4.31 -11.68 -12.12
N LYS A 175 -5.62 -11.93 -11.98
CA LYS A 175 -6.65 -11.31 -12.81
C LYS A 175 -7.62 -10.51 -11.95
N LEU A 176 -7.90 -9.29 -12.36
CA LEU A 176 -8.94 -8.44 -11.78
C LEU A 176 -10.14 -8.37 -12.72
N ASN A 177 -11.33 -8.52 -12.17
CA ASN A 177 -12.58 -8.36 -12.91
C ASN A 177 -13.11 -6.92 -12.85
N VAL A 178 -12.49 -6.07 -12.05
CA VAL A 178 -12.82 -4.64 -11.94
C VAL A 178 -11.68 -3.78 -12.50
N PRO A 179 -11.97 -2.57 -13.00
CA PRO A 179 -10.94 -1.62 -13.38
C PRO A 179 -9.99 -1.34 -12.22
N ALA A 180 -8.68 -1.26 -12.51
CA ALA A 180 -7.67 -0.98 -11.50
C ALA A 180 -6.74 0.15 -11.93
N LEU A 181 -6.48 1.08 -11.02
CA LEU A 181 -5.50 2.15 -11.15
C LEU A 181 -4.34 1.89 -10.20
N ILE A 182 -3.16 1.68 -10.76
CA ILE A 182 -1.91 1.55 -10.01
C ILE A 182 -1.12 2.83 -10.21
N MET A 183 -0.91 3.58 -9.13
CA MET A 183 -0.12 4.80 -9.17
C MET A 183 1.19 4.62 -8.39
N HIS A 184 2.27 5.20 -8.88
CA HIS A 184 3.57 5.17 -8.21
C HIS A 184 4.40 6.43 -8.52
N SER A 185 5.42 6.72 -7.73
CA SER A 185 6.38 7.78 -8.04
C SER A 185 7.09 7.51 -9.37
N HIS A 186 7.54 8.57 -10.04
CA HIS A 186 8.28 8.42 -11.30
C HIS A 186 9.69 7.84 -11.12
N GLN A 187 10.27 7.92 -9.92
CA GLN A 187 11.62 7.43 -9.65
C GLN A 187 11.78 6.88 -8.24
N THR A 188 12.73 5.96 -8.11
CA THR A 188 13.24 5.47 -6.82
C THR A 188 14.59 6.11 -6.53
N LYS A 189 14.78 6.58 -5.30
CA LYS A 189 16.06 7.07 -4.80
C LYS A 189 16.38 6.48 -3.44
N ASN A 190 17.66 6.42 -3.11
CA ASN A 190 18.11 6.03 -1.77
C ASN A 190 19.03 7.12 -1.20
N PRO A 191 18.46 8.29 -0.82
CA PRO A 191 19.24 9.43 -0.39
C PRO A 191 19.97 9.13 0.93
N ARG A 192 21.25 9.52 0.97
CA ARG A 192 22.06 9.49 2.20
C ARG A 192 21.95 10.78 3.01
N LYS A 193 21.52 11.87 2.35
CA LYS A 193 21.37 13.22 2.91
C LYS A 193 19.93 13.70 2.65
N TRP A 194 19.49 14.64 3.49
CA TRP A 194 18.25 15.37 3.23
C TRP A 194 18.39 16.24 2.00
N GLY A 195 17.37 16.25 1.16
CA GLY A 195 17.34 17.04 -0.08
C GLY A 195 16.17 16.63 -0.97
N PRO A 196 16.11 17.13 -2.21
CA PRO A 196 15.03 16.84 -3.16
C PRO A 196 14.77 15.34 -3.36
N ASP A 197 15.81 14.52 -3.42
CA ASP A 197 15.66 13.06 -3.55
C ASP A 197 14.82 12.44 -2.41
N ALA A 198 14.84 13.03 -1.21
CA ALA A 198 14.07 12.55 -0.07
C ALA A 198 12.59 12.99 -0.11
N THR A 199 12.26 14.03 -0.89
CA THR A 199 10.93 14.66 -0.91
C THR A 199 10.24 14.60 -2.28
N GLN A 200 10.92 14.05 -3.29
CA GLN A 200 10.43 13.99 -4.68
C GLN A 200 10.66 12.63 -5.33
N SER A 201 10.74 11.57 -4.52
CA SER A 201 10.92 10.21 -5.02
C SER A 201 10.34 9.16 -4.06
N ASP A 202 10.16 7.94 -4.53
CA ASP A 202 9.95 6.79 -3.65
C ASP A 202 11.30 6.35 -3.07
N VAL A 203 11.45 6.48 -1.76
CA VAL A 203 12.65 6.09 -1.02
C VAL A 203 12.49 4.72 -0.33
N ILE A 204 11.38 4.04 -0.58
CA ILE A 204 10.98 2.76 0.03
C ILE A 204 10.98 1.63 -1.00
N LEU A 205 10.24 1.79 -2.11
CA LEU A 205 10.05 0.76 -3.12
C LEU A 205 10.77 1.08 -4.43
N ASP A 206 11.08 0.05 -5.20
CA ASP A 206 11.51 0.24 -6.59
C ASP A 206 10.28 0.42 -7.49
N VAL A 207 10.10 1.63 -8.00
CA VAL A 207 8.97 1.99 -8.88
C VAL A 207 8.95 1.18 -10.19
N LYS A 208 10.12 0.68 -10.64
CA LYS A 208 10.22 -0.19 -11.81
C LYS A 208 9.55 -1.54 -11.54
N ASP A 209 9.70 -2.07 -10.33
CA ASP A 209 9.03 -3.31 -9.93
C ASP A 209 7.51 -3.09 -9.77
N ILE A 210 7.09 -1.96 -9.20
CA ILE A 210 5.66 -1.62 -9.13
C ILE A 210 5.07 -1.60 -10.54
N ALA A 211 5.68 -0.88 -11.47
CA ALA A 211 5.22 -0.81 -12.87
C ALA A 211 5.27 -2.17 -13.57
N LYS A 212 6.34 -2.94 -13.38
CA LYS A 212 6.54 -4.26 -13.97
C LYS A 212 5.45 -5.24 -13.55
N PHE A 213 5.19 -5.34 -12.25
CA PHE A 213 4.21 -6.29 -11.75
C PHE A 213 2.78 -5.78 -11.92
N GLY A 214 2.56 -4.47 -11.83
CA GLY A 214 1.27 -3.87 -12.17
C GLY A 214 0.83 -4.20 -13.61
N LYS A 215 1.75 -4.11 -14.58
CA LYS A 215 1.49 -4.47 -15.99
C LYS A 215 1.28 -5.98 -16.22
N LYS A 216 1.63 -6.84 -15.27
CA LYS A 216 1.36 -8.29 -15.35
C LYS A 216 -0.04 -8.67 -14.90
N ILE A 217 -0.70 -7.82 -14.13
CA ILE A 217 -2.08 -8.03 -13.68
C ILE A 217 -2.97 -8.01 -14.91
N LYS A 218 -3.78 -9.06 -15.08
CA LYS A 218 -4.72 -9.18 -16.19
C LYS A 218 -6.02 -8.45 -15.86
N GLY A 219 -6.63 -7.85 -16.88
CA GLY A 219 -7.87 -7.07 -16.76
C GLY A 219 -7.71 -5.64 -17.28
N ASP A 220 -8.64 -4.77 -16.92
CA ASP A 220 -8.57 -3.34 -17.23
C ASP A 220 -7.68 -2.61 -16.21
N VAL A 221 -6.37 -2.58 -16.44
CA VAL A 221 -5.38 -2.06 -15.50
C VAL A 221 -4.63 -0.87 -16.12
N SER A 222 -4.73 0.27 -15.43
CA SER A 222 -3.96 1.48 -15.73
C SER A 222 -2.77 1.59 -14.76
N VAL A 223 -1.57 1.81 -15.28
CA VAL A 223 -0.36 2.04 -14.47
C VAL A 223 0.15 3.45 -14.75
N VAL A 224 0.17 4.30 -13.72
CA VAL A 224 0.43 5.74 -13.83
C VAL A 224 1.61 6.15 -12.96
N SER A 225 2.56 6.86 -13.55
CA SER A 225 3.73 7.42 -12.88
C SER A 225 3.51 8.88 -12.53
N ILE A 226 3.73 9.25 -11.27
CA ILE A 226 3.57 10.61 -10.74
C ILE A 226 4.92 11.28 -10.56
N HIS A 227 5.14 12.36 -11.29
CA HIS A 227 6.38 13.14 -11.19
C HIS A 227 6.51 13.77 -9.80
N ASN A 228 7.70 13.71 -9.20
CA ASN A 228 8.00 14.19 -7.85
C ASN A 228 7.14 13.59 -6.72
N GLY A 229 6.45 12.46 -6.96
CA GLY A 229 5.69 11.77 -5.95
C GLY A 229 6.57 11.16 -4.86
N LEU A 230 6.14 11.23 -3.61
CA LEU A 230 6.66 10.44 -2.50
C LEU A 230 6.21 8.97 -2.63
N HIS A 231 6.70 8.10 -1.75
CA HIS A 231 6.20 6.73 -1.63
C HIS A 231 4.68 6.71 -1.38
N ASP A 232 4.17 7.51 -0.45
CA ASP A 232 2.73 7.76 -0.36
C ASP A 232 2.40 9.02 -1.17
N LEU A 233 1.80 8.83 -2.34
CA LEU A 233 1.57 9.91 -3.31
C LEU A 233 0.68 11.02 -2.76
N VAL A 234 -0.31 10.67 -1.93
CA VAL A 234 -1.24 11.66 -1.33
C VAL A 234 -0.62 12.46 -0.19
N LEU A 235 0.56 12.06 0.26
CA LEU A 235 1.35 12.80 1.25
C LEU A 235 2.46 13.65 0.63
N SER A 236 2.56 13.67 -0.69
CA SER A 236 3.50 14.51 -1.44
C SER A 236 3.21 16.00 -1.25
N ALA A 237 4.09 16.87 -1.71
CA ALA A 237 3.87 18.32 -1.75
C ALA A 237 2.55 18.67 -2.47
N GLN A 238 1.89 19.76 -2.05
CA GLN A 238 0.54 20.09 -2.49
C GLN A 238 0.33 20.08 -4.03
N PRO A 239 1.21 20.61 -4.86
CA PRO A 239 1.01 20.54 -6.32
C PRO A 239 1.01 19.10 -6.85
N VAL A 240 1.83 18.22 -6.28
CA VAL A 240 1.93 16.81 -6.68
C VAL A 240 0.68 16.04 -6.25
N ARG A 241 0.24 16.20 -5.00
CA ARG A 241 -0.99 15.52 -4.54
C ARG A 241 -2.25 16.02 -5.24
N ASN A 242 -2.30 17.31 -5.67
CA ASN A 242 -3.38 17.81 -6.50
C ASN A 242 -3.41 17.08 -7.86
N GLN A 243 -2.25 16.86 -8.48
CA GLN A 243 -2.13 16.05 -9.70
C GLN A 243 -2.60 14.60 -9.47
N VAL A 244 -2.24 13.98 -8.33
CA VAL A 244 -2.70 12.63 -7.98
C VAL A 244 -4.22 12.57 -7.96
N TYR A 245 -4.88 13.48 -7.24
CA TYR A 245 -6.34 13.51 -7.16
C TYR A 245 -6.99 13.81 -8.50
N GLN A 246 -6.46 14.77 -9.25
CA GLN A 246 -6.98 15.08 -10.59
C GLN A 246 -6.95 13.84 -11.50
N GLN A 247 -5.83 13.13 -11.56
CA GLN A 247 -5.71 11.93 -12.39
C GLN A 247 -6.59 10.77 -11.87
N LEU A 248 -6.71 10.63 -10.54
CA LEU A 248 -7.57 9.62 -9.94
C LEU A 248 -9.04 9.85 -10.29
N PHE A 249 -9.56 11.06 -10.07
CA PHE A 249 -10.96 11.35 -10.34
C PHE A 249 -11.29 11.34 -11.84
N GLN A 250 -10.40 11.86 -12.69
CA GLN A 250 -10.53 11.72 -14.15
C GLN A 250 -10.60 10.25 -14.61
N TRP A 251 -9.82 9.37 -13.97
CA TRP A 251 -9.86 7.95 -14.25
C TRP A 251 -11.16 7.32 -13.74
N LEU A 252 -11.61 7.68 -12.54
CA LEU A 252 -12.87 7.19 -11.97
C LEU A 252 -14.07 7.58 -12.86
N ASP A 253 -14.13 8.83 -13.32
CA ASP A 253 -15.19 9.32 -14.22
C ASP A 253 -15.26 8.54 -15.55
N GLN A 254 -14.14 7.95 -15.99
CA GLN A 254 -14.08 7.14 -17.20
C GLN A 254 -14.45 5.66 -16.96
N LYS A 255 -14.32 5.18 -15.72
CA LYS A 255 -14.40 3.74 -15.40
C LYS A 255 -15.63 3.38 -14.59
N ILE A 256 -16.15 4.31 -13.81
CA ILE A 256 -17.32 4.11 -12.96
C ILE A 256 -18.37 5.14 -13.41
N THR A 257 -19.27 4.71 -14.25
CA THR A 257 -20.48 5.47 -14.67
C THR A 257 -21.70 4.96 -13.94
#